data_8f2baf0959bfd5a6b2a24b5735e8e5f0
#
_entry.id   8f2baf0959bfd5a6b2a24b5735e8e5f0
#
_cell.length_a   1.000
_cell.length_b   1.000
_cell.length_c   1.000
_cell.angle_alpha   90.00
_cell.angle_beta   90.00
_cell.angle_gamma   90.00
#
_symmetry.space_group_name_H-M   'P 1'
#
loop_
_entity.id
_entity.type
_entity.pdbx_description
1 polymer ?
#
loop_
_entity_poly.entity_id
_entity_poly.type
_entity_poly.pdbx_seq_one_letter_code
_entity_poly.pdbx_strand_id
1 'polypeptide(L)'
;MPLQNSTLTDQSIVTGLRGEAAGWRWDASLNYGSNKFELDLDNTVNQSLGANSPTHFYAGSLKNEQTVFNLDAAREFPVSYFTGPLTVAVGAEARHEKYSIGAGDAASYTGGGSQGFAGFRPVNAGSHSRHNESIYVNLEAEATKKLSGGVALRHERYSDFGSTTSAKGSARYAFTDALSLRGTVSSGFRAPSLAQQYYTITTTNFQVINGNNTAIETGTFAVNTPQARALGAQDLKPEKARNYSLGLQFQPNRNFTTSIDAYRIDIDNRILFSANLALNDKLKAQLATQGSTVGAARYFTNAVDTRTEGVDIVSTYRIDLQDKDRLDLTVAYNHNKSTVQKIADNPAILTANNLKLIDRQSIDRITVASPKDKFSLAADYGFGIWNVHGLVTRYGSFTVPQNDVKLDQTYDPQWVLDVSGSVKLGKNWRLVAGIDNVTNRYPAQVTSNGNLNVNGTQPYSIFAPNGFNGRYYYAKAGYSW
;
A
#
# COMPACT_ATOMS: atom_id res chain seq x y z
N MET A 1 27.94 -5.88 12.17
CA MET A 1 26.71 -6.14 11.40
C MET A 1 26.55 -5.01 10.41
N PRO A 2 26.26 -5.28 9.13
CA PRO A 2 26.01 -4.24 8.14
C PRO A 2 24.86 -3.34 8.57
N LEU A 3 25.02 -2.04 8.43
CA LEU A 3 23.97 -1.05 8.63
C LEU A 3 23.50 -0.56 7.26
N GLN A 4 22.20 -0.61 7.03
CA GLN A 4 21.57 -0.02 5.85
C GLN A 4 21.00 1.32 6.25
N ASN A 5 21.62 2.39 5.77
CA ASN A 5 21.15 3.75 5.93
C ASN A 5 20.41 4.18 4.66
N SER A 6 19.26 4.75 4.80
CA SER A 6 18.51 5.26 3.66
C SER A 6 18.16 6.72 3.86
N THR A 7 18.39 7.50 2.82
CA THR A 7 17.94 8.88 2.76
C THR A 7 16.74 8.97 1.84
N LEU A 8 15.63 9.47 2.37
CA LEU A 8 14.41 9.71 1.62
C LEU A 8 14.23 11.21 1.45
N THR A 9 14.23 11.67 0.20
CA THR A 9 14.01 13.08 -0.15
C THR A 9 12.71 13.23 -0.90
N ASP A 10 11.74 13.94 -0.31
CA ASP A 10 10.47 14.29 -0.93
C ASP A 10 10.44 15.77 -1.26
N GLN A 11 9.99 16.08 -2.49
CA GLN A 11 9.79 17.45 -2.95
C GLN A 11 8.45 17.55 -3.64
N SER A 12 7.67 18.58 -3.35
CA SER A 12 6.43 18.85 -4.06
C SER A 12 6.17 20.34 -4.19
N ILE A 13 5.59 20.71 -5.33
CA ILE A 13 5.07 22.05 -5.57
C ILE A 13 3.72 21.95 -6.25
N VAL A 14 2.76 22.74 -5.76
CA VAL A 14 1.42 22.84 -6.33
C VAL A 14 1.12 24.31 -6.57
N THR A 15 0.72 24.65 -7.78
CA THR A 15 0.25 25.98 -8.14
C THR A 15 -0.99 25.89 -8.99
N GLY A 16 -1.83 26.89 -8.94
CA GLY A 16 -3.06 26.88 -9.74
C GLY A 16 -3.83 28.18 -9.65
N LEU A 17 -4.85 28.23 -10.45
CA LEU A 17 -5.82 29.33 -10.54
C LEU A 17 -7.24 28.73 -10.41
N ARG A 18 -8.10 29.41 -9.73
CA ARG A 18 -9.51 29.08 -9.63
C ARG A 18 -10.37 30.30 -9.85
N GLY A 19 -11.55 30.10 -10.37
CA GLY A 19 -12.46 31.21 -10.62
C GLY A 19 -13.87 30.77 -10.97
N GLU A 20 -14.68 31.73 -11.32
CA GLU A 20 -16.05 31.51 -11.79
C GLU A 20 -16.27 32.26 -13.10
N ALA A 21 -16.85 31.56 -14.08
CA ALA A 21 -17.22 32.13 -15.37
C ALA A 21 -18.49 31.45 -15.93
N ALA A 22 -19.45 32.20 -16.40
CA ALA A 22 -20.70 31.71 -16.97
C ALA A 22 -21.45 30.68 -16.07
N GLY A 23 -21.37 30.84 -14.74
CA GLY A 23 -21.97 29.95 -13.76
C GLY A 23 -21.21 28.64 -13.51
N TRP A 24 -20.04 28.46 -14.12
CA TRP A 24 -19.11 27.37 -13.81
C TRP A 24 -18.05 27.82 -12.82
N ARG A 25 -17.85 27.06 -11.76
CA ARG A 25 -16.67 27.15 -10.89
C ARG A 25 -15.60 26.28 -11.52
N TRP A 26 -14.44 26.84 -11.78
CA TRP A 26 -13.32 26.12 -12.39
C TRP A 26 -12.05 26.22 -11.55
N ASP A 27 -11.23 25.19 -11.68
CA ASP A 27 -9.89 25.08 -11.09
C ASP A 27 -8.93 24.54 -12.13
N ALA A 28 -7.80 25.20 -12.30
CA ALA A 28 -6.70 24.76 -13.15
C ALA A 28 -5.43 24.69 -12.31
N SER A 29 -4.82 23.53 -12.21
CA SER A 29 -3.66 23.34 -11.37
C SER A 29 -2.53 22.57 -12.04
N LEU A 30 -1.30 22.91 -11.66
CA LEU A 30 -0.07 22.20 -12.02
C LEU A 30 0.60 21.70 -10.74
N ASN A 31 0.84 20.39 -10.69
CA ASN A 31 1.48 19.71 -9.59
C ASN A 31 2.79 19.07 -10.08
N TYR A 32 3.86 19.27 -9.33
CA TYR A 32 5.11 18.52 -9.48
C TYR A 32 5.42 17.82 -8.18
N GLY A 33 5.79 16.54 -8.24
CA GLY A 33 6.23 15.74 -7.12
C GLY A 33 7.46 14.90 -7.48
N SER A 34 8.37 14.75 -6.54
CA SER A 34 9.56 13.91 -6.65
C SER A 34 9.84 13.23 -5.32
N ASN A 35 10.07 11.91 -5.39
CA ASN A 35 10.52 11.09 -4.28
C ASN A 35 11.81 10.39 -4.69
N LYS A 36 12.91 10.60 -3.94
CA LYS A 36 14.19 9.95 -4.16
C LYS A 36 14.58 9.16 -2.92
N PHE A 37 14.83 7.88 -3.10
CA PHE A 37 15.36 6.97 -2.10
C PHE A 37 16.82 6.65 -2.45
N GLU A 38 17.75 6.98 -1.55
CA GLU A 38 19.18 6.69 -1.65
C GLU A 38 19.55 5.67 -0.60
N LEU A 39 20.39 4.71 -0.96
CA LEU A 39 20.79 3.62 -0.10
C LEU A 39 22.30 3.63 0.11
N ASP A 40 22.71 3.82 1.36
CA ASP A 40 24.06 3.73 1.83
C ASP A 40 24.24 2.53 2.76
N LEU A 41 25.40 1.95 2.76
CA LEU A 41 25.77 0.82 3.62
C LEU A 41 26.99 1.19 4.43
N ASP A 42 26.90 0.97 5.73
CA ASP A 42 28.01 1.17 6.67
C ASP A 42 28.36 -0.11 7.42
N ASN A 43 29.56 -0.14 8.01
CA ASN A 43 30.05 -1.27 8.79
C ASN A 43 29.96 -2.61 8.06
N THR A 44 30.26 -2.60 6.78
CA THR A 44 30.20 -3.77 5.91
C THR A 44 31.44 -3.87 5.03
N VAL A 45 31.55 -4.95 4.27
CA VAL A 45 32.66 -5.20 3.35
C VAL A 45 32.14 -5.82 2.06
N ASN A 46 32.87 -5.65 0.99
CA ASN A 46 32.74 -6.45 -0.21
C ASN A 46 33.87 -7.50 -0.22
N GLN A 47 33.52 -8.74 0.07
CA GLN A 47 34.49 -9.84 0.16
C GLN A 47 35.30 -10.07 -1.14
N SER A 48 34.69 -9.74 -2.30
CA SER A 48 35.37 -9.86 -3.60
C SER A 48 36.53 -8.88 -3.77
N LEU A 49 36.60 -7.82 -2.95
CA LEU A 49 37.71 -6.86 -2.97
C LEU A 49 38.80 -7.17 -1.93
N GLY A 50 38.61 -8.18 -1.09
CA GLY A 50 39.54 -8.56 -0.04
C GLY A 50 39.93 -7.39 0.87
N ALA A 51 41.23 -7.22 1.14
CA ALA A 51 41.76 -6.14 1.99
C ALA A 51 41.57 -4.73 1.44
N ASN A 52 41.24 -4.59 0.15
CA ASN A 52 40.94 -3.28 -0.49
C ASN A 52 39.49 -2.90 -0.40
N SER A 53 38.65 -3.66 0.32
CA SER A 53 37.26 -3.32 0.48
C SER A 53 37.08 -2.09 1.34
N PRO A 54 36.32 -1.04 0.90
CA PRO A 54 35.84 0.00 1.79
C PRO A 54 34.86 -0.59 2.80
N THR A 55 34.55 0.17 3.85
CA THR A 55 33.55 -0.17 4.88
C THR A 55 32.25 0.63 4.77
N HIS A 56 32.23 1.62 3.86
CA HIS A 56 31.10 2.42 3.47
C HIS A 56 30.90 2.30 1.96
N PHE A 57 29.62 2.18 1.52
CA PHE A 57 29.26 2.04 0.11
C PHE A 57 27.99 2.85 -0.18
N TYR A 58 28.02 3.63 -1.24
CA TYR A 58 26.78 4.09 -1.86
C TYR A 58 26.25 2.98 -2.79
N ALA A 59 25.08 2.45 -2.46
CA ALA A 59 24.50 1.32 -3.18
C ALA A 59 23.56 1.74 -4.32
N GLY A 60 23.32 3.05 -4.48
CA GLY A 60 22.54 3.62 -5.56
C GLY A 60 21.22 4.24 -5.12
N SER A 61 20.36 4.58 -6.08
CA SER A 61 19.12 5.29 -5.80
C SER A 61 17.96 4.83 -6.66
N LEU A 62 16.74 5.05 -6.14
CA LEU A 62 15.48 4.94 -6.85
C LEU A 62 14.79 6.31 -6.81
N LYS A 63 14.32 6.80 -7.95
CA LYS A 63 13.64 8.09 -8.03
C LYS A 63 12.33 7.96 -8.79
N ASN A 64 11.25 8.49 -8.22
CA ASN A 64 9.97 8.67 -8.87
C ASN A 64 9.69 10.16 -9.02
N GLU A 65 9.25 10.57 -10.20
CA GLU A 65 8.88 11.95 -10.53
C GLU A 65 7.52 11.95 -11.20
N GLN A 66 6.71 12.95 -10.90
CA GLN A 66 5.40 13.11 -11.49
C GLN A 66 5.10 14.59 -11.72
N THR A 67 4.61 14.91 -12.91
CA THR A 67 4.03 16.21 -13.23
C THR A 67 2.59 15.99 -13.67
N VAL A 68 1.65 16.73 -13.07
CA VAL A 68 0.22 16.61 -13.37
C VAL A 68 -0.36 17.99 -13.62
N PHE A 69 -1.03 18.13 -14.74
CA PHE A 69 -1.92 19.25 -15.02
C PHE A 69 -3.37 18.80 -14.89
N ASN A 70 -4.17 19.54 -14.13
CA ASN A 70 -5.61 19.30 -13.99
C ASN A 70 -6.38 20.55 -14.42
N LEU A 71 -7.52 20.31 -15.04
CA LEU A 71 -8.54 21.31 -15.34
C LEU A 71 -9.90 20.74 -14.97
N ASP A 72 -10.53 21.30 -13.96
CA ASP A 72 -11.82 20.87 -13.41
C ASP A 72 -12.85 22.00 -13.50
N ALA A 73 -14.11 21.67 -13.77
CA ALA A 73 -15.19 22.62 -13.76
C ALA A 73 -16.47 21.99 -13.22
N ALA A 74 -17.21 22.71 -12.40
CA ALA A 74 -18.49 22.26 -11.83
C ALA A 74 -19.55 23.37 -11.92
N ARG A 75 -20.78 22.94 -12.21
CA ARG A 75 -21.94 23.82 -12.26
C ARG A 75 -23.20 23.13 -11.75
N GLU A 76 -24.04 23.88 -11.09
CA GLU A 76 -25.36 23.45 -10.63
C GLU A 76 -26.43 23.89 -11.62
N PHE A 77 -27.30 22.95 -12.01
CA PHE A 77 -28.41 23.19 -12.90
C PHE A 77 -29.73 22.95 -12.14
N PRO A 78 -30.63 23.95 -12.08
CA PRO A 78 -31.96 23.75 -11.50
C PRO A 78 -32.74 22.77 -12.40
N VAL A 79 -33.24 21.69 -11.81
CA VAL A 79 -34.04 20.67 -12.49
C VAL A 79 -35.34 20.54 -11.74
N SER A 80 -36.46 20.81 -12.39
CA SER A 80 -37.80 20.88 -11.76
C SER A 80 -38.27 19.58 -11.11
N TYR A 81 -37.73 18.45 -11.53
CA TYR A 81 -38.04 17.10 -11.00
C TYR A 81 -37.22 16.72 -9.74
N PHE A 82 -36.18 17.48 -9.40
CA PHE A 82 -35.31 17.22 -8.26
C PHE A 82 -35.58 18.22 -7.12
N THR A 83 -35.37 17.77 -5.89
CA THR A 83 -35.49 18.66 -4.71
C THR A 83 -34.29 19.62 -4.62
N GLY A 84 -33.11 19.18 -5.04
CA GLY A 84 -31.89 19.98 -5.17
C GLY A 84 -31.45 20.12 -6.62
N PRO A 85 -30.45 20.98 -6.90
CA PRO A 85 -29.91 21.12 -8.24
C PRO A 85 -29.20 19.85 -8.68
N LEU A 86 -29.11 19.63 -10.01
CA LEU A 86 -28.19 18.68 -10.61
C LEU A 86 -26.79 19.31 -10.65
N THR A 87 -25.85 18.76 -9.90
CA THR A 87 -24.45 19.14 -9.99
C THR A 87 -23.79 18.36 -11.12
N VAL A 88 -23.22 19.08 -12.08
CA VAL A 88 -22.42 18.54 -13.18
C VAL A 88 -20.98 18.95 -12.94
N ALA A 89 -20.08 17.98 -12.82
CA ALA A 89 -18.64 18.23 -12.79
C ALA A 89 -17.96 17.51 -13.96
N VAL A 90 -17.05 18.21 -14.62
CA VAL A 90 -16.25 17.71 -15.74
C VAL A 90 -14.80 18.07 -15.51
N GLY A 91 -13.88 17.27 -16.01
CA GLY A 91 -12.47 17.60 -15.89
C GLY A 91 -11.61 16.84 -16.87
N ALA A 92 -10.40 17.36 -17.03
CA ALA A 92 -9.34 16.76 -17.81
C ALA A 92 -8.02 16.77 -17.02
N GLU A 93 -7.23 15.73 -17.19
CA GLU A 93 -5.92 15.58 -16.56
C GLU A 93 -4.90 15.16 -17.60
N ALA A 94 -3.71 15.75 -17.55
CA ALA A 94 -2.54 15.28 -18.28
C ALA A 94 -1.42 15.01 -17.27
N ARG A 95 -0.85 13.79 -17.30
CA ARG A 95 0.16 13.34 -16.34
C ARG A 95 1.38 12.81 -17.06
N HIS A 96 2.55 13.21 -16.57
CA HIS A 96 3.83 12.63 -16.95
C HIS A 96 4.47 12.00 -15.72
N GLU A 97 4.83 10.73 -15.81
CA GLU A 97 5.51 9.97 -14.76
C GLU A 97 6.88 9.52 -15.26
N LYS A 98 7.87 9.55 -14.36
CA LYS A 98 9.23 9.07 -14.63
C LYS A 98 9.75 8.28 -13.45
N TYR A 99 10.35 7.13 -13.72
CA TYR A 99 11.04 6.28 -12.76
C TYR A 99 12.49 6.11 -13.20
N SER A 100 13.41 6.26 -12.24
CA SER A 100 14.84 6.17 -12.50
C SER A 100 15.53 5.30 -11.46
N ILE A 101 16.49 4.50 -11.92
CA ILE A 101 17.42 3.74 -11.09
C ILE A 101 18.81 4.36 -11.28
N GLY A 102 19.43 4.83 -10.20
CA GLY A 102 20.81 5.31 -10.17
C GLY A 102 21.77 4.20 -9.74
N ALA A 103 22.89 4.05 -10.44
CA ALA A 103 23.91 3.08 -10.06
C ALA A 103 24.59 3.44 -8.74
N GLY A 104 25.02 2.43 -8.00
CA GLY A 104 25.91 2.58 -6.85
C GLY A 104 27.37 2.77 -7.25
N ASP A 105 28.24 2.90 -6.24
CA ASP A 105 29.68 2.91 -6.41
C ASP A 105 30.17 1.55 -6.92
N ALA A 106 31.24 1.53 -7.74
CA ALA A 106 31.79 0.30 -8.29
C ALA A 106 32.13 -0.73 -7.20
N ALA A 107 32.63 -0.29 -6.05
CA ALA A 107 32.93 -1.16 -4.93
C ALA A 107 31.68 -1.85 -4.35
N SER A 108 30.48 -1.23 -4.47
CA SER A 108 29.23 -1.78 -3.94
C SER A 108 28.69 -2.97 -4.74
N TYR A 109 29.06 -3.08 -6.02
CA TYR A 109 28.52 -4.13 -6.91
C TYR A 109 29.56 -5.01 -7.60
N THR A 110 30.89 -4.75 -7.40
CA THR A 110 31.94 -5.58 -7.98
C THR A 110 31.93 -7.00 -7.39
N GLY A 111 31.98 -8.02 -8.26
CA GLY A 111 31.89 -9.41 -7.83
C GLY A 111 30.58 -9.74 -7.13
N GLY A 112 30.62 -10.24 -5.90
CA GLY A 112 29.45 -10.54 -5.07
C GLY A 112 28.77 -9.31 -4.47
N GLY A 113 29.39 -8.13 -4.59
CA GLY A 113 28.90 -6.88 -4.04
C GLY A 113 29.11 -6.73 -2.52
N SER A 114 28.70 -5.59 -1.99
CA SER A 114 28.72 -5.30 -0.56
C SER A 114 27.75 -6.21 0.21
N GLN A 115 28.14 -6.65 1.41
CA GLN A 115 27.27 -7.44 2.28
C GLN A 115 26.13 -6.58 2.81
N GLY A 116 24.96 -7.19 2.92
CA GLY A 116 23.71 -6.54 3.30
C GLY A 116 22.86 -6.14 2.09
N PHE A 117 23.45 -5.48 1.11
CA PHE A 117 22.78 -5.15 -0.16
C PHE A 117 23.84 -4.87 -1.23
N ALA A 118 23.87 -5.65 -2.31
CA ALA A 118 24.70 -5.35 -3.47
C ALA A 118 24.15 -4.13 -4.20
N GLY A 119 25.02 -3.15 -4.51
CA GLY A 119 24.61 -1.93 -5.17
C GLY A 119 24.04 -2.15 -6.59
N PHE A 120 23.22 -1.21 -7.05
CA PHE A 120 22.74 -1.22 -8.42
C PHE A 120 23.91 -1.08 -9.39
N ARG A 121 23.97 -1.98 -10.36
CA ARG A 121 25.00 -1.97 -11.41
C ARG A 121 24.63 -0.96 -12.50
N PRO A 122 25.60 -0.40 -13.26
CA PRO A 122 25.30 0.49 -14.39
C PRO A 122 24.33 -0.10 -15.42
N VAL A 123 24.35 -1.43 -15.63
CA VAL A 123 23.40 -2.13 -16.53
C VAL A 123 21.96 -2.12 -16.00
N ASN A 124 21.75 -1.91 -14.71
CA ASN A 124 20.42 -1.77 -14.10
C ASN A 124 19.97 -0.32 -14.05
N ALA A 125 20.89 0.64 -14.20
CA ALA A 125 20.58 2.06 -14.13
C ALA A 125 19.92 2.54 -15.41
N GLY A 126 19.02 3.51 -15.26
CA GLY A 126 18.29 4.09 -16.39
C GLY A 126 17.04 4.82 -15.94
N SER A 127 16.36 5.40 -16.92
CA SER A 127 15.12 6.14 -16.70
C SER A 127 14.05 5.71 -17.68
N HIS A 128 12.82 5.56 -17.18
CA HIS A 128 11.63 5.21 -17.95
C HIS A 128 10.51 6.18 -17.65
N SER A 129 9.74 6.57 -18.65
CA SER A 129 8.63 7.51 -18.48
C SER A 129 7.38 7.03 -19.21
N ARG A 130 6.23 7.56 -18.80
CA ARG A 130 4.95 7.42 -19.50
C ARG A 130 4.12 8.67 -19.40
N HIS A 131 3.18 8.80 -20.31
CA HIS A 131 2.15 9.84 -20.33
C HIS A 131 0.78 9.20 -20.09
N ASN A 132 -0.07 9.94 -19.38
CA ASN A 132 -1.48 9.62 -19.22
C ASN A 132 -2.30 10.88 -19.51
N GLU A 133 -3.38 10.70 -20.23
CA GLU A 133 -4.41 11.71 -20.48
C GLU A 133 -5.75 11.14 -20.03
N SER A 134 -6.56 11.95 -19.37
CA SER A 134 -7.88 11.51 -18.92
C SER A 134 -8.92 12.62 -18.99
N ILE A 135 -10.16 12.20 -19.14
CA ILE A 135 -11.34 13.04 -19.04
C ILE A 135 -12.38 12.37 -18.16
N TYR A 136 -13.17 13.15 -17.45
CA TYR A 136 -14.25 12.62 -16.64
C TYR A 136 -15.49 13.50 -16.65
N VAL A 137 -16.63 12.88 -16.33
CA VAL A 137 -17.88 13.51 -15.99
C VAL A 137 -18.44 12.90 -14.71
N ASN A 138 -18.96 13.76 -13.82
CA ASN A 138 -19.67 13.36 -12.61
C ASN A 138 -20.99 14.13 -12.53
N LEU A 139 -22.08 13.41 -12.27
CA LEU A 139 -23.42 13.94 -12.11
C LEU A 139 -23.93 13.54 -10.73
N GLU A 140 -24.38 14.52 -9.93
CA GLU A 140 -24.92 14.28 -8.60
C GLU A 140 -26.20 15.09 -8.42
N ALA A 141 -27.22 14.48 -7.79
CA ALA A 141 -28.47 15.13 -7.51
C ALA A 141 -29.15 14.64 -6.21
N GLU A 142 -29.92 15.52 -5.60
CA GLU A 142 -30.94 15.19 -4.63
C GLU A 142 -32.28 15.01 -5.37
N ALA A 143 -32.56 13.76 -5.76
CA ALA A 143 -33.77 13.43 -6.52
C ALA A 143 -35.04 13.74 -5.71
N THR A 144 -35.00 13.47 -4.40
CA THR A 144 -36.06 13.85 -3.43
C THR A 144 -35.38 14.19 -2.10
N LYS A 145 -36.17 14.76 -1.12
CA LYS A 145 -35.66 14.99 0.25
C LYS A 145 -35.06 13.73 0.92
N LYS A 146 -35.40 12.54 0.42
CA LYS A 146 -34.95 11.26 0.98
C LYS A 146 -33.95 10.53 0.10
N LEU A 147 -33.90 10.81 -1.18
CA LEU A 147 -33.07 10.10 -2.16
C LEU A 147 -32.06 11.05 -2.79
N SER A 148 -30.79 10.78 -2.60
CA SER A 148 -29.69 11.39 -3.33
C SER A 148 -28.85 10.32 -4.01
N GLY A 149 -28.16 10.69 -5.08
CA GLY A 149 -27.27 9.77 -5.78
C GLY A 149 -26.46 10.46 -6.85
N GLY A 150 -25.54 9.69 -7.44
CA GLY A 150 -24.68 10.19 -8.49
C GLY A 150 -24.12 9.08 -9.36
N VAL A 151 -23.70 9.47 -10.56
CA VAL A 151 -23.00 8.64 -11.53
C VAL A 151 -21.76 9.37 -12.01
N ALA A 152 -20.66 8.62 -12.18
CA ALA A 152 -19.43 9.16 -12.72
C ALA A 152 -18.84 8.22 -13.78
N LEU A 153 -18.21 8.80 -14.78
CA LEU A 153 -17.49 8.12 -15.84
C LEU A 153 -16.15 8.81 -16.03
N ARG A 154 -15.05 8.03 -16.11
CA ARG A 154 -13.71 8.51 -16.39
C ARG A 154 -13.08 7.64 -17.46
N HIS A 155 -12.55 8.26 -18.51
CA HIS A 155 -11.78 7.61 -19.56
C HIS A 155 -10.33 8.06 -19.48
N GLU A 156 -9.40 7.10 -19.54
CA GLU A 156 -7.97 7.35 -19.46
C GLU A 156 -7.22 6.65 -20.58
N ARG A 157 -6.20 7.31 -21.11
CA ARG A 157 -5.29 6.78 -22.13
C ARG A 157 -3.86 6.87 -21.62
N TYR A 158 -3.18 5.74 -21.60
CA TYR A 158 -1.78 5.61 -21.20
C TYR A 158 -0.90 5.29 -22.42
N SER A 159 0.32 5.80 -22.43
CA SER A 159 1.26 5.58 -23.54
C SER A 159 1.85 4.17 -23.60
N ASP A 160 1.78 3.39 -22.50
CA ASP A 160 2.41 2.09 -22.37
C ASP A 160 1.44 0.89 -22.49
N PHE A 161 0.18 1.01 -22.05
CA PHE A 161 -0.74 -0.13 -22.08
C PHE A 161 -2.14 0.17 -22.69
N GLY A 162 -2.34 1.37 -23.25
CA GLY A 162 -3.59 1.74 -23.93
C GLY A 162 -4.62 2.41 -23.04
N SER A 163 -5.90 2.21 -23.32
CA SER A 163 -7.00 2.95 -22.68
C SER A 163 -7.81 2.10 -21.71
N THR A 164 -8.42 2.77 -20.74
CA THR A 164 -9.35 2.17 -19.80
C THR A 164 -10.47 3.14 -19.45
N THR A 165 -11.62 2.60 -19.07
CA THR A 165 -12.78 3.37 -18.63
C THR A 165 -13.26 2.85 -17.30
N SER A 166 -13.46 3.76 -16.34
CA SER A 166 -14.01 3.49 -15.02
C SER A 166 -15.35 4.16 -14.86
N ALA A 167 -16.28 3.48 -14.19
CA ALA A 167 -17.62 3.99 -13.91
C ALA A 167 -17.97 3.80 -12.43
N LYS A 168 -18.79 4.71 -11.89
CA LYS A 168 -19.32 4.64 -10.52
C LYS A 168 -20.78 5.02 -10.52
N GLY A 169 -21.60 4.29 -9.76
CA GLY A 169 -22.96 4.65 -9.39
C GLY A 169 -23.11 4.57 -7.88
N SER A 170 -23.73 5.59 -7.27
CA SER A 170 -24.00 5.63 -5.84
C SER A 170 -25.37 6.18 -5.55
N ALA A 171 -26.00 5.67 -4.50
CA ALA A 171 -27.29 6.18 -4.02
C ALA A 171 -27.33 6.16 -2.49
N ARG A 172 -28.07 7.09 -1.90
CA ARG A 172 -28.39 7.15 -0.48
C ARG A 172 -29.89 7.39 -0.31
N TYR A 173 -30.52 6.56 0.50
CA TYR A 173 -31.93 6.72 0.86
C TYR A 173 -32.10 6.93 2.37
N ALA A 174 -32.70 8.03 2.77
CA ALA A 174 -33.06 8.33 4.15
C ALA A 174 -34.48 7.81 4.44
N PHE A 175 -34.58 6.72 5.20
CA PHE A 175 -35.87 6.19 5.66
C PHE A 175 -36.53 7.16 6.63
N THR A 176 -35.71 7.67 7.57
CA THR A 176 -36.05 8.71 8.55
C THR A 176 -34.85 9.67 8.67
N ASP A 177 -34.99 10.73 9.46
CA ASP A 177 -33.88 11.63 9.79
C ASP A 177 -32.76 10.91 10.53
N ALA A 178 -33.09 9.82 11.24
CA ALA A 178 -32.16 9.03 12.02
C ALA A 178 -31.54 7.85 11.26
N LEU A 179 -32.17 7.36 10.21
CA LEU A 179 -31.79 6.12 9.54
C LEU A 179 -31.64 6.30 8.02
N SER A 180 -30.47 6.00 7.50
CA SER A 180 -30.24 5.99 6.05
C SER A 180 -29.42 4.78 5.59
N LEU A 181 -29.70 4.36 4.36
CA LEU A 181 -28.97 3.33 3.63
C LEU A 181 -28.22 3.99 2.47
N ARG A 182 -26.98 3.57 2.24
CA ARG A 182 -26.18 3.98 1.10
C ARG A 182 -25.64 2.78 0.36
N GLY A 183 -25.51 2.87 -0.96
CA GLY A 183 -24.93 1.83 -1.77
C GLY A 183 -24.06 2.41 -2.86
N THR A 184 -22.97 1.71 -3.21
CA THR A 184 -22.10 2.10 -4.30
C THR A 184 -21.66 0.87 -5.08
N VAL A 185 -21.68 1.00 -6.41
CA VAL A 185 -21.06 0.06 -7.34
C VAL A 185 -20.07 0.84 -8.19
N SER A 186 -18.84 0.38 -8.28
CA SER A 186 -17.85 1.04 -9.13
C SER A 186 -16.90 0.03 -9.77
N SER A 187 -16.41 0.39 -10.95
CA SER A 187 -15.22 -0.20 -11.55
C SER A 187 -14.05 0.74 -11.38
N GLY A 188 -12.84 0.19 -11.32
CA GLY A 188 -11.60 0.93 -11.26
C GLY A 188 -10.48 0.11 -11.88
N PHE A 189 -9.31 0.70 -12.00
CA PHE A 189 -8.11 -0.02 -12.43
C PHE A 189 -6.88 0.57 -11.74
N ARG A 190 -5.80 -0.20 -11.79
CA ARG A 190 -4.47 0.27 -11.42
C ARG A 190 -3.49 -0.05 -12.53
N ALA A 191 -2.90 0.99 -13.10
CA ALA A 191 -1.81 0.83 -14.06
C ALA A 191 -0.63 0.09 -13.41
N PRO A 192 0.08 -0.81 -14.12
CA PRO A 192 1.37 -1.30 -13.66
C PRO A 192 2.27 -0.10 -13.37
N SER A 193 2.87 -0.01 -12.18
CA SER A 193 3.80 1.09 -11.91
C SER A 193 5.04 0.96 -12.80
N LEU A 194 5.71 2.09 -13.11
CA LEU A 194 6.98 2.02 -13.83
C LEU A 194 8.02 1.20 -13.06
N ALA A 195 8.01 1.24 -11.72
CA ALA A 195 8.84 0.39 -10.90
C ALA A 195 8.53 -1.11 -11.08
N GLN A 196 7.25 -1.52 -11.17
CA GLN A 196 6.90 -2.92 -11.44
C GLN A 196 7.36 -3.39 -12.83
N GLN A 197 7.38 -2.48 -13.81
CA GLN A 197 7.78 -2.80 -15.17
C GLN A 197 9.31 -2.86 -15.36
N TYR A 198 10.05 -1.96 -14.68
CA TYR A 198 11.44 -1.67 -15.00
C TYR A 198 12.43 -1.89 -13.85
N TYR A 199 11.96 -2.24 -12.64
CA TYR A 199 12.87 -2.55 -11.55
C TYR A 199 13.68 -3.81 -11.84
N THR A 200 15.01 -3.67 -11.79
CA THR A 200 15.95 -4.77 -12.00
C THR A 200 17.13 -4.65 -11.06
N ILE A 201 17.49 -5.76 -10.42
CA ILE A 201 18.63 -5.87 -9.51
C ILE A 201 19.04 -7.32 -9.33
N THR A 202 20.30 -7.56 -8.95
CA THR A 202 20.77 -8.85 -8.42
C THR A 202 21.09 -8.67 -6.95
N THR A 203 20.47 -9.48 -6.10
CA THR A 203 20.66 -9.45 -4.64
C THR A 203 20.91 -10.87 -4.11
N THR A 204 21.60 -10.98 -2.98
CA THR A 204 21.69 -12.24 -2.26
C THR A 204 20.44 -12.44 -1.42
N ASN A 205 19.67 -13.47 -1.73
CA ASN A 205 18.51 -13.89 -0.94
C ASN A 205 18.79 -15.23 -0.26
N PHE A 206 18.17 -15.42 0.91
CA PHE A 206 18.29 -16.68 1.61
C PHE A 206 17.08 -17.55 1.32
N GLN A 207 17.34 -18.79 0.94
CA GLN A 207 16.30 -19.80 0.70
C GLN A 207 16.54 -21.00 1.59
N VAL A 208 15.45 -21.59 2.09
CA VAL A 208 15.57 -22.85 2.85
C VAL A 208 15.74 -24.00 1.86
N ILE A 209 16.93 -24.57 1.82
CA ILE A 209 17.29 -25.74 0.99
C ILE A 209 17.66 -26.88 1.94
N ASN A 210 16.96 -28.00 1.85
CA ASN A 210 17.16 -29.17 2.72
C ASN A 210 17.14 -28.81 4.23
N GLY A 211 16.25 -27.89 4.62
CA GLY A 211 16.13 -27.42 6.00
C GLY A 211 17.18 -26.38 6.45
N ASN A 212 18.14 -26.02 5.59
CA ASN A 212 19.18 -25.04 5.87
C ASN A 212 18.91 -23.71 5.14
N ASN A 213 19.16 -22.61 5.84
CA ASN A 213 19.10 -21.28 5.25
C ASN A 213 20.33 -21.03 4.38
N THR A 214 20.16 -21.06 3.05
CA THR A 214 21.23 -21.01 2.07
C THR A 214 21.19 -19.68 1.31
N ALA A 215 22.33 -19.00 1.23
CA ALA A 215 22.51 -17.77 0.46
C ALA A 215 22.54 -18.06 -1.04
N ILE A 216 21.65 -17.44 -1.81
CA ILE A 216 21.55 -17.60 -3.26
C ILE A 216 21.47 -16.22 -3.92
N GLU A 217 22.33 -15.97 -4.90
CA GLU A 217 22.18 -14.81 -5.76
C GLU A 217 20.89 -14.92 -6.56
N THR A 218 20.01 -13.94 -6.39
CA THR A 218 18.70 -13.88 -7.01
C THR A 218 18.61 -12.63 -7.89
N GLY A 219 18.33 -12.83 -9.18
CA GLY A 219 17.99 -11.76 -10.11
C GLY A 219 16.53 -11.37 -9.98
N THR A 220 16.24 -10.12 -9.67
CA THR A 220 14.93 -9.53 -9.94
C THR A 220 15.02 -8.86 -11.30
N PHE A 221 14.31 -9.38 -12.30
CA PHE A 221 14.41 -8.90 -13.67
C PHE A 221 13.18 -8.09 -14.06
N ALA A 222 13.39 -6.97 -14.74
CA ALA A 222 12.31 -6.23 -15.39
C ALA A 222 11.65 -7.12 -16.45
N VAL A 223 10.32 -7.03 -16.59
CA VAL A 223 9.53 -7.97 -17.43
C VAL A 223 9.91 -7.97 -18.91
N ASN A 224 10.48 -6.88 -19.40
CA ASN A 224 10.90 -6.70 -20.79
C ASN A 224 12.33 -7.19 -21.08
N THR A 225 13.09 -7.64 -20.05
CA THR A 225 14.46 -8.11 -20.22
C THR A 225 14.50 -9.49 -20.87
N PRO A 226 15.58 -9.82 -21.64
CA PRO A 226 15.76 -11.16 -22.21
C PRO A 226 15.71 -12.27 -21.16
N GLN A 227 16.27 -12.02 -19.96
CA GLN A 227 16.29 -12.96 -18.84
C GLN A 227 14.88 -13.27 -18.33
N ALA A 228 14.05 -12.25 -18.11
CA ALA A 228 12.66 -12.44 -17.69
C ALA A 228 11.85 -13.16 -18.77
N ARG A 229 12.00 -12.76 -20.03
CA ARG A 229 11.33 -13.39 -21.18
C ARG A 229 11.69 -14.86 -21.34
N ALA A 230 12.95 -15.20 -21.14
CA ALA A 230 13.42 -16.60 -21.18
C ALA A 230 12.79 -17.46 -20.09
N LEU A 231 12.34 -16.86 -18.99
CA LEU A 231 11.60 -17.50 -17.89
C LEU A 231 10.07 -17.39 -18.03
N GLY A 232 9.58 -16.87 -19.17
CA GLY A 232 8.15 -16.81 -19.48
C GLY A 232 7.43 -15.51 -19.06
N ALA A 233 8.18 -14.45 -18.69
CA ALA A 233 7.58 -13.15 -18.38
C ALA A 233 6.85 -12.56 -19.60
N GLN A 234 5.74 -11.90 -19.34
CA GLN A 234 4.94 -11.17 -20.31
C GLN A 234 4.79 -9.71 -19.88
N ASP A 235 4.40 -8.83 -20.81
CA ASP A 235 4.07 -7.46 -20.49
C ASP A 235 2.96 -7.38 -19.44
N LEU A 236 3.12 -6.49 -18.49
CA LEU A 236 2.14 -6.32 -17.44
C LEU A 236 0.88 -5.64 -17.98
N LYS A 237 -0.26 -6.18 -17.57
CA LYS A 237 -1.59 -5.63 -17.83
C LYS A 237 -2.08 -4.85 -16.62
N PRO A 238 -2.95 -3.84 -16.81
CA PRO A 238 -3.60 -3.17 -15.69
C PRO A 238 -4.38 -4.17 -14.82
N GLU A 239 -4.30 -3.97 -13.51
CA GLU A 239 -5.23 -4.58 -12.58
C GLU A 239 -6.60 -3.93 -12.75
N LYS A 240 -7.67 -4.70 -12.74
CA LYS A 240 -9.05 -4.20 -12.85
C LYS A 240 -9.80 -4.51 -11.58
N ALA A 241 -10.48 -3.51 -11.00
CA ALA A 241 -11.25 -3.67 -9.78
C ALA A 241 -12.75 -3.48 -10.04
N ARG A 242 -13.56 -4.27 -9.33
CA ARG A 242 -15.01 -4.09 -9.18
C ARG A 242 -15.32 -4.00 -7.70
N ASN A 243 -15.94 -2.90 -7.30
CA ASN A 243 -16.20 -2.61 -5.90
C ASN A 243 -17.71 -2.50 -5.70
N TYR A 244 -18.19 -3.13 -4.63
CA TYR A 244 -19.57 -3.09 -4.17
C TYR A 244 -19.55 -2.71 -2.69
N SER A 245 -20.39 -1.76 -2.29
CA SER A 245 -20.55 -1.44 -0.88
C SER A 245 -22.02 -1.14 -0.57
N LEU A 246 -22.41 -1.53 0.64
CA LEU A 246 -23.71 -1.24 1.22
C LEU A 246 -23.50 -0.79 2.66
N GLY A 247 -23.97 0.41 3.00
CA GLY A 247 -23.77 1.02 4.29
C GLY A 247 -25.05 1.46 4.94
N LEU A 248 -25.23 1.15 6.21
CA LEU A 248 -26.31 1.63 7.06
C LEU A 248 -25.75 2.69 8.01
N GLN A 249 -26.40 3.86 8.08
CA GLN A 249 -26.09 4.89 9.06
C GLN A 249 -27.30 5.10 9.96
N PHE A 250 -27.07 5.04 11.27
CA PHE A 250 -28.09 5.26 12.29
C PHE A 250 -27.61 6.33 13.29
N GLN A 251 -28.37 7.42 13.39
CA GLN A 251 -28.12 8.57 14.26
C GLN A 251 -29.46 9.05 14.88
N PRO A 252 -29.98 8.36 15.91
CA PRO A 252 -31.28 8.67 16.50
C PRO A 252 -31.31 10.02 17.24
N ASN A 253 -30.14 10.49 17.67
CA ASN A 253 -29.95 11.76 18.34
C ASN A 253 -28.52 12.28 18.15
N ARG A 254 -28.22 13.48 18.68
CA ARG A 254 -26.89 14.10 18.56
C ARG A 254 -25.77 13.36 19.31
N ASN A 255 -26.12 12.47 20.23
CA ASN A 255 -25.19 11.83 21.11
C ASN A 255 -24.74 10.43 20.64
N PHE A 256 -25.53 9.80 19.76
CA PHE A 256 -25.24 8.46 19.26
C PHE A 256 -25.20 8.43 17.74
N THR A 257 -24.14 7.90 17.20
CA THR A 257 -24.03 7.59 15.77
C THR A 257 -23.39 6.22 15.56
N THR A 258 -23.88 5.48 14.58
CA THR A 258 -23.27 4.23 14.14
C THR A 258 -23.34 4.11 12.63
N SER A 259 -22.27 3.56 12.04
CA SER A 259 -22.27 3.09 10.67
C SER A 259 -21.89 1.61 10.61
N ILE A 260 -22.54 0.89 9.70
CA ILE A 260 -22.26 -0.50 9.38
C ILE A 260 -22.09 -0.55 7.87
N ASP A 261 -20.89 -0.86 7.39
CA ASP A 261 -20.56 -0.89 5.98
C ASP A 261 -20.08 -2.29 5.59
N ALA A 262 -20.82 -2.96 4.72
CA ALA A 262 -20.39 -4.21 4.09
C ALA A 262 -19.82 -3.93 2.70
N TYR A 263 -18.73 -4.60 2.33
CA TYR A 263 -18.09 -4.38 1.05
C TYR A 263 -17.55 -5.66 0.43
N ARG A 264 -17.43 -5.64 -0.89
CA ARG A 264 -16.74 -6.64 -1.69
C ARG A 264 -15.92 -5.94 -2.76
N ILE A 265 -14.66 -6.36 -2.87
CA ILE A 265 -13.68 -5.87 -3.83
C ILE A 265 -13.13 -7.07 -4.60
N ASP A 266 -13.43 -7.15 -5.90
CA ASP A 266 -12.84 -8.12 -6.83
C ASP A 266 -11.72 -7.41 -7.59
N ILE A 267 -10.51 -7.98 -7.62
CA ILE A 267 -9.37 -7.48 -8.39
C ILE A 267 -8.92 -8.56 -9.34
N ASP A 268 -9.06 -8.30 -10.64
CA ASP A 268 -8.59 -9.16 -11.71
C ASP A 268 -7.17 -8.76 -12.14
N ASN A 269 -6.35 -9.72 -12.55
CA ASN A 269 -4.96 -9.52 -13.02
C ASN A 269 -4.03 -8.84 -11.99
N ARG A 270 -4.18 -9.16 -10.70
CA ARG A 270 -3.35 -8.57 -9.65
C ARG A 270 -1.87 -8.86 -9.88
N ILE A 271 -1.06 -7.80 -9.80
CA ILE A 271 0.38 -7.88 -10.06
C ILE A 271 1.11 -8.24 -8.77
N LEU A 272 1.86 -9.33 -8.83
CA LEU A 272 2.72 -9.81 -7.74
C LEU A 272 4.11 -10.15 -8.29
N PHE A 273 5.08 -10.37 -7.39
CA PHE A 273 6.27 -11.11 -7.78
C PHE A 273 5.94 -12.57 -8.09
N SER A 274 6.61 -13.13 -9.08
CA SER A 274 6.68 -14.58 -9.23
C SER A 274 7.31 -15.21 -7.97
N ALA A 275 7.16 -16.51 -7.80
CA ALA A 275 7.99 -17.26 -6.85
C ALA A 275 9.48 -16.99 -7.08
N ASN A 276 10.31 -17.23 -6.06
CA ASN A 276 11.75 -17.32 -6.24
C ASN A 276 12.08 -18.60 -7.03
N LEU A 277 12.25 -18.46 -8.35
CA LEU A 277 12.50 -19.55 -9.28
C LEU A 277 13.93 -20.05 -9.08
N ALA A 278 14.12 -21.14 -8.35
CA ALA A 278 15.42 -21.80 -8.21
C ALA A 278 15.82 -22.41 -9.55
N LEU A 279 16.90 -21.89 -10.14
CA LEU A 279 17.29 -22.26 -11.51
C LEU A 279 18.10 -23.57 -11.50
N ASN A 280 17.70 -24.53 -12.32
CA ASN A 280 18.51 -25.69 -12.62
C ASN A 280 19.63 -25.34 -13.61
N ASP A 281 20.58 -26.27 -13.84
CA ASP A 281 21.74 -25.98 -14.64
C ASP A 281 21.40 -25.62 -16.10
N LYS A 282 20.34 -26.18 -16.66
CA LYS A 282 19.83 -25.81 -18.00
C LYS A 282 19.43 -24.35 -18.07
N LEU A 283 18.61 -23.88 -17.11
CA LEU A 283 18.16 -22.49 -17.05
C LEU A 283 19.31 -21.54 -16.71
N LYS A 284 20.25 -21.94 -15.82
CA LYS A 284 21.46 -21.16 -15.54
C LYS A 284 22.32 -20.99 -16.81
N ALA A 285 22.57 -22.06 -17.56
CA ALA A 285 23.27 -21.99 -18.83
C ALA A 285 22.57 -21.07 -19.84
N GLN A 286 21.25 -21.14 -19.93
CA GLN A 286 20.46 -20.25 -20.80
C GLN A 286 20.59 -18.78 -20.37
N LEU A 287 20.49 -18.47 -19.08
CA LEU A 287 20.62 -17.08 -18.60
C LEU A 287 22.09 -16.58 -18.70
N ALA A 288 23.06 -17.45 -18.60
CA ALA A 288 24.46 -17.10 -18.80
C ALA A 288 24.75 -16.58 -20.22
N THR A 289 24.09 -17.13 -21.25
CA THR A 289 24.17 -16.58 -22.62
C THR A 289 23.61 -15.18 -22.76
N GLN A 290 22.84 -14.74 -21.76
CA GLN A 290 22.23 -13.41 -21.67
C GLN A 290 22.93 -12.52 -20.62
N GLY A 291 24.12 -12.91 -20.18
CA GLY A 291 24.94 -12.13 -19.26
C GLY A 291 24.53 -12.22 -17.78
N SER A 292 23.78 -13.26 -17.38
CA SER A 292 23.34 -13.43 -15.98
C SER A 292 23.79 -14.77 -15.41
N THR A 293 24.41 -14.76 -14.22
CA THR A 293 24.95 -15.94 -13.51
C THR A 293 24.23 -16.27 -12.22
N VAL A 294 22.98 -15.81 -12.05
CA VAL A 294 22.20 -15.99 -10.83
C VAL A 294 21.75 -17.43 -10.59
N GLY A 295 21.64 -17.82 -9.32
CA GLY A 295 21.13 -19.13 -8.91
C GLY A 295 19.60 -19.19 -8.82
N ALA A 296 18.94 -18.04 -8.67
CA ALA A 296 17.49 -17.91 -8.69
C ALA A 296 17.06 -16.63 -9.41
N ALA A 297 15.81 -16.59 -9.82
CA ALA A 297 15.24 -15.41 -10.51
C ALA A 297 13.80 -15.17 -10.10
N ARG A 298 13.37 -13.92 -10.23
CA ARG A 298 11.95 -13.51 -10.10
C ARG A 298 11.65 -12.30 -10.97
N TYR A 299 10.39 -12.08 -11.25
CA TYR A 299 9.91 -10.93 -12.00
C TYR A 299 8.46 -10.60 -11.60
N PHE A 300 7.99 -9.41 -11.89
CA PHE A 300 6.57 -9.08 -11.69
C PHE A 300 5.70 -9.74 -12.77
N THR A 301 4.52 -10.19 -12.38
CA THR A 301 3.55 -10.83 -13.28
C THR A 301 2.14 -10.55 -12.82
N ASN A 302 1.17 -10.54 -13.75
CA ASN A 302 -0.24 -10.59 -13.42
C ASN A 302 -0.57 -12.00 -12.92
N ALA A 303 -0.52 -12.19 -11.60
CA ALA A 303 -0.39 -13.49 -10.97
C ALA A 303 -1.73 -14.14 -10.60
N VAL A 304 -2.67 -13.35 -10.07
CA VAL A 304 -3.88 -13.86 -9.45
C VAL A 304 -5.06 -12.90 -9.62
N ASP A 305 -6.28 -13.48 -9.58
CA ASP A 305 -7.50 -12.72 -9.32
C ASP A 305 -7.87 -12.91 -7.85
N THR A 306 -8.25 -11.84 -7.18
CA THR A 306 -8.55 -11.86 -5.75
C THR A 306 -9.92 -11.29 -5.45
N ARG A 307 -10.52 -11.76 -4.36
CA ARG A 307 -11.72 -11.18 -3.75
C ARG A 307 -11.44 -10.84 -2.30
N THR A 308 -11.82 -9.64 -1.89
CA THR A 308 -11.85 -9.23 -0.49
C THR A 308 -13.27 -8.85 -0.13
N GLU A 309 -13.80 -9.47 0.92
CA GLU A 309 -15.12 -9.19 1.49
C GLU A 309 -14.93 -8.79 2.95
N GLY A 310 -15.71 -7.81 3.40
CA GLY A 310 -15.60 -7.36 4.78
C GLY A 310 -16.78 -6.57 5.28
N VAL A 311 -16.75 -6.34 6.59
CA VAL A 311 -17.73 -5.51 7.31
C VAL A 311 -16.97 -4.60 8.26
N ASP A 312 -17.30 -3.32 8.22
CA ASP A 312 -16.84 -2.28 9.14
C ASP A 312 -18.01 -1.80 9.99
N ILE A 313 -17.82 -1.74 11.30
CA ILE A 313 -18.77 -1.18 12.26
C ILE A 313 -18.07 -0.10 13.04
N VAL A 314 -18.61 1.11 13.05
CA VAL A 314 -18.11 2.20 13.90
C VAL A 314 -19.29 2.81 14.62
N SER A 315 -19.22 2.85 15.96
CA SER A 315 -20.24 3.43 16.82
C SER A 315 -19.61 4.42 17.77
N THR A 316 -20.14 5.61 17.86
CA THR A 316 -19.70 6.64 18.81
C THR A 316 -20.87 7.05 19.68
N TYR A 317 -20.63 7.07 20.98
CA TYR A 317 -21.56 7.56 21.97
C TYR A 317 -20.94 8.69 22.76
N ARG A 318 -21.60 9.86 22.72
CA ARG A 318 -21.21 11.06 23.45
C ARG A 318 -21.99 11.15 24.75
N ILE A 319 -21.29 11.38 25.83
CA ILE A 319 -21.82 11.63 27.16
C ILE A 319 -21.46 13.07 27.52
N ASP A 320 -22.47 13.94 27.55
CA ASP A 320 -22.31 15.30 28.05
C ASP A 320 -22.40 15.23 29.59
N LEU A 321 -21.35 15.67 30.27
CA LEU A 321 -21.20 15.67 31.71
C LEU A 321 -21.44 17.08 32.28
N GLN A 322 -21.33 17.25 33.60
CA GLN A 322 -21.42 18.57 34.23
C GLN A 322 -20.26 19.47 33.79
N ASP A 323 -20.40 20.78 33.96
CA ASP A 323 -19.38 21.82 33.68
C ASP A 323 -18.85 21.84 32.24
N LYS A 324 -19.63 21.36 31.27
CA LYS A 324 -19.29 21.21 29.85
C LYS A 324 -18.22 20.13 29.57
N ASP A 325 -17.96 19.29 30.52
CA ASP A 325 -17.12 18.12 30.33
C ASP A 325 -17.80 17.12 29.38
N ARG A 326 -17.00 16.39 28.65
CA ARG A 326 -17.50 15.48 27.60
C ARG A 326 -16.68 14.21 27.55
N LEU A 327 -17.38 13.09 27.50
CA LEU A 327 -16.78 11.78 27.23
C LEU A 327 -17.34 11.25 25.91
N ASP A 328 -16.47 11.05 24.92
CA ASP A 328 -16.79 10.34 23.67
C ASP A 328 -16.25 8.92 23.73
N LEU A 329 -17.12 7.92 23.61
CA LEU A 329 -16.76 6.50 23.53
C LEU A 329 -16.94 6.04 22.10
N THR A 330 -15.89 5.50 21.49
CA THR A 330 -15.94 4.98 20.11
C THR A 330 -15.55 3.51 20.11
N VAL A 331 -16.43 2.67 19.57
CA VAL A 331 -16.17 1.25 19.28
C VAL A 331 -16.03 1.11 17.76
N ALA A 332 -14.96 0.46 17.33
CA ALA A 332 -14.76 0.11 15.93
C ALA A 332 -14.42 -1.38 15.80
N TYR A 333 -15.07 -2.04 14.85
CA TYR A 333 -14.80 -3.43 14.49
C TYR A 333 -14.67 -3.56 12.98
N ASN A 334 -13.62 -4.22 12.53
CA ASN A 334 -13.41 -4.58 11.13
C ASN A 334 -13.26 -6.09 11.05
N HIS A 335 -14.00 -6.69 10.14
CA HIS A 335 -13.77 -8.06 9.68
C HIS A 335 -13.54 -8.04 8.19
N ASN A 336 -12.44 -8.65 7.71
CA ASN A 336 -12.22 -8.82 6.27
C ASN A 336 -11.57 -10.16 5.97
N LYS A 337 -11.88 -10.68 4.79
CA LYS A 337 -11.34 -11.93 4.28
C LYS A 337 -10.97 -11.77 2.81
N SER A 338 -9.70 -11.98 2.50
CA SER A 338 -9.22 -12.05 1.13
C SER A 338 -9.10 -13.52 0.68
N THR A 339 -9.51 -13.79 -0.56
CA THR A 339 -9.41 -15.11 -1.20
C THR A 339 -8.83 -14.95 -2.59
N VAL A 340 -8.05 -15.94 -3.03
CA VAL A 340 -7.58 -16.05 -4.41
C VAL A 340 -8.64 -16.80 -5.20
N GLN A 341 -9.15 -16.18 -6.26
CA GLN A 341 -10.22 -16.72 -7.11
C GLN A 341 -9.66 -17.47 -8.31
N LYS A 342 -8.52 -17.00 -8.83
CA LYS A 342 -7.83 -17.59 -9.97
C LYS A 342 -6.33 -17.38 -9.83
N ILE A 343 -5.55 -18.33 -10.28
CA ILE A 343 -4.09 -18.23 -10.40
C ILE A 343 -3.76 -18.25 -11.90
N ALA A 344 -2.81 -17.42 -12.32
CA ALA A 344 -2.33 -17.38 -13.70
C ALA A 344 -1.74 -18.74 -14.11
N ASP A 345 -1.87 -19.07 -15.38
CA ASP A 345 -1.31 -20.29 -15.94
C ASP A 345 0.21 -20.29 -15.82
N ASN A 346 0.76 -21.47 -15.51
CA ASN A 346 2.20 -21.65 -15.39
C ASN A 346 2.85 -21.63 -16.79
N PRO A 347 3.82 -20.77 -17.08
CA PRO A 347 4.52 -20.77 -18.35
C PRO A 347 5.10 -22.14 -18.69
N ALA A 348 5.05 -22.53 -19.95
CA ALA A 348 5.54 -23.85 -20.42
C ALA A 348 6.99 -24.11 -20.02
N ILE A 349 7.86 -23.06 -20.08
CA ILE A 349 9.24 -23.18 -19.67
C ILE A 349 9.40 -23.52 -18.19
N LEU A 350 8.57 -22.94 -17.33
CA LEU A 350 8.59 -23.22 -15.89
C LEU A 350 8.06 -24.64 -15.63
N THR A 351 6.96 -25.03 -16.29
CA THR A 351 6.40 -26.38 -16.19
C THR A 351 7.40 -27.45 -16.62
N ALA A 352 8.10 -27.23 -17.74
CA ALA A 352 9.13 -28.15 -18.25
C ALA A 352 10.35 -28.29 -17.30
N ASN A 353 10.53 -27.38 -16.37
CA ASN A 353 11.61 -27.38 -15.39
C ASN A 353 11.12 -27.60 -13.94
N ASN A 354 9.89 -28.10 -13.75
CA ASN A 354 9.25 -28.34 -12.46
C ASN A 354 9.22 -27.08 -11.53
N LEU A 355 9.12 -25.90 -12.13
CA LEU A 355 9.00 -24.63 -11.42
C LEU A 355 7.56 -24.13 -11.48
N LYS A 356 7.14 -23.40 -10.47
CA LYS A 356 5.83 -22.75 -10.40
C LYS A 356 5.98 -21.23 -10.46
N LEU A 357 5.21 -20.59 -11.31
CA LEU A 357 5.16 -19.11 -11.40
C LEU A 357 4.76 -18.49 -10.06
N ILE A 358 3.74 -19.06 -9.43
CA ILE A 358 3.21 -18.64 -8.15
C ILE A 358 3.23 -19.83 -7.20
N ASP A 359 3.87 -19.68 -6.06
CA ASP A 359 4.00 -20.69 -5.04
C ASP A 359 2.94 -20.55 -3.93
N ARG A 360 2.87 -21.56 -3.05
CA ARG A 360 1.97 -21.58 -1.91
C ARG A 360 2.17 -20.35 -1.02
N GLN A 361 3.41 -20.01 -0.72
CA GLN A 361 3.75 -18.87 0.13
C GLN A 361 3.18 -17.56 -0.41
N SER A 362 3.27 -17.32 -1.70
CA SER A 362 2.76 -16.12 -2.37
C SER A 362 1.24 -16.02 -2.27
N ILE A 363 0.53 -17.15 -2.44
CA ILE A 363 -0.94 -17.23 -2.33
C ILE A 363 -1.38 -17.01 -0.88
N ASP A 364 -0.77 -17.72 0.06
CA ASP A 364 -1.17 -17.72 1.46
C ASP A 364 -0.83 -16.38 2.14
N ARG A 365 0.19 -15.64 1.68
CA ARG A 365 0.45 -14.27 2.11
C ARG A 365 -0.72 -13.32 1.86
N ILE A 366 -1.50 -13.54 0.81
CA ILE A 366 -2.70 -12.73 0.52
C ILE A 366 -3.85 -13.10 1.45
N THR A 367 -3.96 -14.38 1.84
CA THR A 367 -5.17 -14.93 2.46
C THR A 367 -5.10 -15.03 3.98
N VAL A 368 -3.89 -15.20 4.55
CA VAL A 368 -3.72 -15.48 5.99
C VAL A 368 -2.63 -14.66 6.70
N ALA A 369 -1.79 -13.91 5.96
CA ALA A 369 -0.67 -13.18 6.57
C ALA A 369 -1.08 -11.85 7.24
N SER A 370 -2.36 -11.51 7.24
CA SER A 370 -2.91 -10.37 7.97
C SER A 370 -4.07 -10.82 8.84
N PRO A 371 -4.26 -10.23 10.03
CA PRO A 371 -5.44 -10.49 10.84
C PRO A 371 -6.74 -10.21 10.08
N LYS A 372 -7.70 -11.13 10.19
CA LYS A 372 -9.03 -10.93 9.60
C LYS A 372 -9.91 -10.02 10.44
N ASP A 373 -9.63 -9.93 11.74
CA ASP A 373 -10.41 -9.20 12.70
C ASP A 373 -9.57 -8.14 13.39
N LYS A 374 -10.11 -6.93 13.49
CA LYS A 374 -9.57 -5.85 14.31
C LYS A 374 -10.70 -5.22 15.11
N PHE A 375 -10.50 -5.08 16.40
CA PHE A 375 -11.41 -4.38 17.32
C PHE A 375 -10.67 -3.22 17.96
N SER A 376 -11.36 -2.08 18.15
CA SER A 376 -10.82 -0.93 18.85
C SER A 376 -11.90 -0.32 19.75
N LEU A 377 -11.49 0.10 20.93
CA LEU A 377 -12.30 0.89 21.87
C LEU A 377 -11.50 2.14 22.23
N ALA A 378 -12.02 3.30 21.88
CA ALA A 378 -11.45 4.59 22.23
C ALA A 378 -12.34 5.31 23.25
N ALA A 379 -11.71 6.01 24.18
CA ALA A 379 -12.35 6.91 25.14
C ALA A 379 -11.63 8.28 25.10
N ASP A 380 -12.37 9.33 24.77
CA ASP A 380 -11.88 10.70 24.74
C ASP A 380 -12.60 11.50 25.84
N TYR A 381 -11.91 11.85 26.90
CA TYR A 381 -12.45 12.63 28.01
C TYR A 381 -11.88 14.05 27.99
N GLY A 382 -12.75 15.01 27.66
CA GLY A 382 -12.44 16.43 27.66
C GLY A 382 -13.01 17.12 28.91
N PHE A 383 -12.16 17.82 29.68
CA PHE A 383 -12.54 18.55 30.88
C PHE A 383 -11.73 19.84 31.00
N GLY A 384 -12.44 20.98 31.12
CA GLY A 384 -11.79 22.30 31.12
C GLY A 384 -10.88 22.50 29.91
N ILE A 385 -9.58 22.72 30.16
CA ILE A 385 -8.55 22.86 29.11
C ILE A 385 -7.86 21.54 28.76
N TRP A 386 -8.16 20.45 29.43
CA TRP A 386 -7.52 19.14 29.29
C TRP A 386 -8.34 18.19 28.43
N ASN A 387 -7.66 17.27 27.79
CA ASN A 387 -8.25 16.10 27.17
C ASN A 387 -7.37 14.88 27.43
N VAL A 388 -7.99 13.77 27.84
CA VAL A 388 -7.33 12.47 27.97
C VAL A 388 -7.93 11.51 26.97
N HIS A 389 -7.07 10.83 26.23
CA HIS A 389 -7.43 9.82 25.24
C HIS A 389 -6.84 8.47 25.63
N GLY A 390 -7.68 7.45 25.60
CA GLY A 390 -7.28 6.05 25.74
C GLY A 390 -7.78 5.23 24.57
N LEU A 391 -6.94 4.38 24.01
CA LEU A 391 -7.27 3.50 22.89
C LEU A 391 -6.80 2.07 23.21
N VAL A 392 -7.74 1.14 23.24
CA VAL A 392 -7.46 -0.30 23.28
C VAL A 392 -7.70 -0.87 21.90
N THR A 393 -6.68 -1.53 21.33
CA THR A 393 -6.79 -2.21 20.03
C THR A 393 -6.50 -3.69 20.20
N ARG A 394 -7.37 -4.55 19.65
CA ARG A 394 -7.15 -5.99 19.51
C ARG A 394 -6.93 -6.30 18.03
N TYR A 395 -5.80 -6.89 17.73
CA TYR A 395 -5.52 -7.51 16.43
C TYR A 395 -5.82 -9.00 16.52
N GLY A 396 -6.51 -9.55 15.52
CA GLY A 396 -6.76 -10.98 15.42
C GLY A 396 -5.49 -11.80 15.17
N SER A 397 -5.63 -13.11 15.13
CA SER A 397 -4.54 -14.01 14.75
C SER A 397 -4.20 -13.87 13.26
N PHE A 398 -2.94 -14.16 12.92
CA PHE A 398 -2.47 -14.25 11.53
C PHE A 398 -1.43 -15.35 11.42
N THR A 399 -1.20 -15.86 10.20
CA THR A 399 -0.21 -16.90 9.93
C THR A 399 0.81 -16.41 8.93
N VAL A 400 2.10 -16.55 9.22
CA VAL A 400 3.17 -16.33 8.27
C VAL A 400 3.43 -17.65 7.54
N PRO A 401 2.98 -17.78 6.28
CA PRO A 401 3.08 -19.01 5.53
C PRO A 401 4.47 -19.19 4.90
N GLN A 402 4.87 -20.44 4.72
CA GLN A 402 6.03 -20.85 3.98
C GLN A 402 5.62 -21.83 2.86
N ASN A 403 6.55 -22.17 1.95
CA ASN A 403 6.28 -23.19 0.94
C ASN A 403 6.16 -24.61 1.56
N ASP A 404 6.92 -24.89 2.60
CA ASP A 404 6.70 -26.07 3.45
C ASP A 404 5.75 -25.69 4.59
N VAL A 405 4.57 -26.30 4.62
CA VAL A 405 3.53 -26.06 5.63
C VAL A 405 4.01 -26.29 7.06
N LYS A 406 5.01 -27.17 7.27
CA LYS A 406 5.58 -27.45 8.59
C LYS A 406 6.37 -26.26 9.17
N LEU A 407 6.71 -25.30 8.32
CA LEU A 407 7.43 -24.08 8.70
C LEU A 407 6.47 -22.89 8.89
N ASP A 408 5.18 -23.08 8.69
CA ASP A 408 4.18 -22.03 8.99
C ASP A 408 4.21 -21.69 10.48
N GLN A 409 4.02 -20.41 10.77
CA GLN A 409 3.87 -19.95 12.14
C GLN A 409 2.63 -19.08 12.28
N THR A 410 1.72 -19.50 13.17
CA THR A 410 0.53 -18.71 13.53
C THR A 410 0.82 -17.91 14.80
N TYR A 411 0.41 -16.65 14.76
CA TYR A 411 0.56 -15.69 15.85
C TYR A 411 -0.79 -15.44 16.49
N ASP A 412 -0.83 -15.50 17.82
CA ASP A 412 -2.04 -15.29 18.61
C ASP A 412 -2.51 -13.83 18.56
N PRO A 413 -3.81 -13.60 18.84
CA PRO A 413 -4.34 -12.25 18.94
C PRO A 413 -3.62 -11.41 19.99
N GLN A 414 -3.44 -10.11 19.70
CA GLN A 414 -2.75 -9.20 20.59
C GLN A 414 -3.61 -7.99 20.95
N TRP A 415 -3.50 -7.58 22.21
CA TRP A 415 -4.11 -6.38 22.75
C TRP A 415 -3.03 -5.32 22.99
N VAL A 416 -3.26 -4.11 22.52
CA VAL A 416 -2.39 -2.95 22.69
C VAL A 416 -3.20 -1.83 23.32
N LEU A 417 -2.61 -1.14 24.31
CA LEU A 417 -3.19 0.03 24.96
C LEU A 417 -2.32 1.24 24.68
N ASP A 418 -2.92 2.29 24.15
CA ASP A 418 -2.32 3.59 23.93
C ASP A 418 -3.02 4.64 24.80
N VAL A 419 -2.25 5.56 25.40
CA VAL A 419 -2.79 6.62 26.24
C VAL A 419 -2.09 7.93 25.94
N SER A 420 -2.87 9.01 25.82
CA SER A 420 -2.31 10.36 25.70
C SER A 420 -3.12 11.40 26.45
N GLY A 421 -2.45 12.45 26.85
CA GLY A 421 -3.06 13.65 27.42
C GLY A 421 -2.73 14.88 26.60
N SER A 422 -3.65 15.83 26.52
CA SER A 422 -3.40 17.11 25.88
C SER A 422 -3.95 18.26 26.70
N VAL A 423 -3.31 19.43 26.60
CA VAL A 423 -3.74 20.66 27.25
C VAL A 423 -3.72 21.82 26.25
N LYS A 424 -4.78 22.65 26.30
CA LYS A 424 -4.86 23.90 25.55
C LYS A 424 -4.39 25.04 26.44
N LEU A 425 -3.33 25.74 26.01
CA LEU A 425 -2.77 26.88 26.74
C LEU A 425 -3.10 28.16 25.97
N GLY A 426 -3.98 28.96 26.56
CA GLY A 426 -4.53 30.13 25.89
C GLY A 426 -5.35 29.77 24.64
N LYS A 427 -5.27 30.63 23.61
CA LYS A 427 -6.02 30.44 22.35
C LYS A 427 -5.23 29.68 21.29
N ASN A 428 -3.91 29.66 21.40
CA ASN A 428 -2.99 29.36 20.31
C ASN A 428 -2.20 28.07 20.51
N TRP A 429 -1.92 27.64 21.75
CA TRP A 429 -1.07 26.48 21.99
C TRP A 429 -1.85 25.23 22.37
N ARG A 430 -1.43 24.11 21.83
CA ARG A 430 -1.84 22.78 22.26
C ARG A 430 -0.59 21.92 22.51
N LEU A 431 -0.45 21.41 23.73
CA LEU A 431 0.59 20.44 24.08
C LEU A 431 -0.04 19.07 24.21
N VAL A 432 0.65 18.04 23.75
CA VAL A 432 0.25 16.64 23.86
C VAL A 432 1.43 15.81 24.35
N ALA A 433 1.18 14.89 25.28
CA ALA A 433 2.13 13.86 25.65
C ALA A 433 1.41 12.51 25.63
N GLY A 434 2.09 11.47 25.17
CA GLY A 434 1.47 10.16 25.06
C GLY A 434 2.45 9.00 25.12
N ILE A 435 1.88 7.83 25.33
CA ILE A 435 2.55 6.54 25.40
C ILE A 435 1.79 5.58 24.51
N ASP A 436 2.39 5.15 23.42
CA ASP A 436 1.87 4.06 22.61
C ASP A 436 2.37 2.74 23.17
N ASN A 437 1.52 1.71 23.14
CA ASN A 437 1.79 0.39 23.69
C ASN A 437 2.22 0.46 25.18
N VAL A 438 1.38 1.05 26.03
CA VAL A 438 1.64 1.27 27.46
C VAL A 438 2.09 -0.03 28.17
N THR A 439 1.53 -1.15 27.77
CA THR A 439 1.81 -2.47 28.34
C THR A 439 3.09 -3.10 27.84
N ASN A 440 3.83 -2.43 26.94
CA ASN A 440 5.09 -2.90 26.35
C ASN A 440 4.97 -4.30 25.71
N ARG A 441 3.90 -4.53 24.95
CA ARG A 441 3.65 -5.81 24.29
C ARG A 441 4.49 -5.95 23.04
N TYR A 442 5.09 -7.12 22.89
CA TYR A 442 5.79 -7.55 21.68
C TYR A 442 5.03 -8.70 21.02
N PRO A 443 5.13 -8.87 19.69
CA PRO A 443 4.67 -10.10 19.04
C PRO A 443 5.38 -11.32 19.60
N ALA A 444 4.82 -12.51 19.39
CA ALA A 444 5.56 -13.74 19.64
C ALA A 444 6.81 -13.78 18.73
N GLN A 445 7.89 -14.35 19.26
CA GLN A 445 9.14 -14.50 18.49
C GLN A 445 8.97 -15.51 17.36
N VAL A 446 9.77 -15.35 16.33
CA VAL A 446 9.89 -16.31 15.24
C VAL A 446 10.54 -17.58 15.77
N THR A 447 9.88 -18.73 15.59
CA THR A 447 10.38 -20.05 16.07
C THR A 447 10.84 -20.96 14.95
N SER A 448 10.51 -20.63 13.70
CA SER A 448 10.81 -21.44 12.52
C SER A 448 11.94 -20.83 11.70
N ASN A 449 12.94 -21.64 11.32
CA ASN A 449 14.02 -21.20 10.42
C ASN A 449 13.50 -20.67 9.08
N GLY A 450 12.34 -21.12 8.62
CA GLY A 450 11.71 -20.63 7.39
C GLY A 450 11.13 -19.22 7.53
N ASN A 451 10.90 -18.75 8.75
CA ASN A 451 10.31 -17.44 9.05
C ASN A 451 11.31 -16.40 9.59
N LEU A 452 12.61 -16.74 9.63
CA LEU A 452 13.63 -15.82 10.11
C LEU A 452 13.67 -14.55 9.26
N ASN A 453 13.52 -13.41 9.91
CA ASN A 453 13.70 -12.10 9.28
C ASN A 453 15.17 -11.71 9.33
N VAL A 454 15.65 -11.06 8.25
CA VAL A 454 17.02 -10.54 8.18
C VAL A 454 18.02 -11.57 8.71
N ASN A 455 17.89 -12.83 8.27
CA ASN A 455 18.75 -13.96 8.66
C ASN A 455 18.83 -14.22 10.17
N GLY A 456 17.72 -14.01 10.89
CA GLY A 456 17.65 -14.23 12.33
C GLY A 456 18.14 -13.08 13.19
N THR A 457 18.53 -11.95 12.58
CA THR A 457 18.89 -10.75 13.35
C THR A 457 17.67 -10.04 13.93
N GLN A 458 16.48 -10.28 13.35
CA GLN A 458 15.21 -9.74 13.80
C GLN A 458 14.35 -10.86 14.39
N PRO A 459 14.11 -10.86 15.71
CA PRO A 459 13.40 -11.96 16.36
C PRO A 459 11.88 -11.97 16.14
N TYR A 460 11.33 -10.90 15.57
CA TYR A 460 9.89 -10.74 15.38
C TYR A 460 9.50 -10.73 13.91
N SER A 461 8.25 -11.16 13.62
CA SER A 461 7.72 -11.14 12.27
C SER A 461 7.51 -9.71 11.76
N ILE A 462 7.96 -9.43 10.51
CA ILE A 462 7.64 -8.18 9.81
C ILE A 462 6.15 -8.04 9.48
N PHE A 463 5.37 -9.12 9.58
CA PHE A 463 3.91 -9.10 9.38
C PHE A 463 3.14 -8.77 10.66
N ALA A 464 3.82 -8.54 11.79
CA ALA A 464 3.16 -8.19 13.06
C ALA A 464 2.42 -6.83 12.92
N PRO A 465 1.09 -6.80 13.10
CA PRO A 465 0.27 -5.62 12.80
C PRO A 465 0.50 -4.45 13.78
N ASN A 466 1.00 -4.74 14.98
CA ASN A 466 1.33 -3.75 16.01
C ASN A 466 2.82 -3.34 16.00
N GLY A 467 3.60 -3.80 15.01
CA GLY A 467 5.04 -3.63 15.00
C GLY A 467 5.76 -4.37 16.12
N PHE A 468 7.04 -4.12 16.30
CA PHE A 468 7.91 -4.82 17.27
C PHE A 468 8.85 -3.86 18.03
N ASN A 469 8.51 -2.58 18.07
CA ASN A 469 9.34 -1.56 18.76
C ASN A 469 9.02 -1.44 20.27
N GLY A 470 7.99 -2.15 20.75
CA GLY A 470 7.55 -2.07 22.13
C GLY A 470 6.89 -0.72 22.47
N ARG A 471 7.09 -0.24 23.68
CA ARG A 471 6.54 1.02 24.17
C ARG A 471 7.23 2.23 23.53
N TYR A 472 6.42 3.22 23.14
CA TYR A 472 6.92 4.45 22.55
C TYR A 472 6.36 5.69 23.27
N TYR A 473 7.24 6.60 23.66
CA TYR A 473 6.88 7.87 24.32
C TYR A 473 6.99 9.01 23.34
N TYR A 474 6.04 9.92 23.35
CA TYR A 474 6.08 11.10 22.48
C TYR A 474 5.54 12.36 23.15
N ALA A 475 6.01 13.51 22.70
CA ALA A 475 5.45 14.81 22.99
C ALA A 475 5.30 15.63 21.71
N LYS A 476 4.23 16.43 21.63
CA LYS A 476 3.94 17.31 20.49
C LYS A 476 3.52 18.67 21.00
N ALA A 477 3.97 19.73 20.32
CA ALA A 477 3.50 21.09 20.52
C ALA A 477 2.92 21.63 19.21
N GLY A 478 1.70 22.15 19.27
CA GLY A 478 1.01 22.79 18.16
C GLY A 478 0.73 24.25 18.46
N TYR A 479 0.95 25.12 17.49
CA TYR A 479 0.62 26.54 17.55
C TYR A 479 -0.29 26.89 16.38
N SER A 480 -1.40 27.59 16.68
CA SER A 480 -2.35 28.10 15.68
C SER A 480 -2.34 29.63 15.77
N TRP A 481 -2.09 30.32 14.65
CA TRP A 481 -2.09 31.79 14.54
C TRP A 481 -3.42 32.31 14.00
#